data_850e8fa1d3cfa82fc74b024a3116d795
#
_entry.id   850e8fa1d3cfa82fc74b024a3116d795
#
_cell.length_a   1.000
_cell.length_b   1.000
_cell.length_c   1.000
_cell.angle_alpha   90.00
_cell.angle_beta   90.00
_cell.angle_gamma   90.00
#
_symmetry.space_group_name_H-M   'P 1'
#
loop_
_entity.id
_entity.type
_entity.pdbx_description
1 polymer ?
#
loop_
_entity_poly.entity_id
_entity_poly.type
_entity_poly.pdbx_seq_one_letter_code
_entity_poly.pdbx_strand_id
1 'polypeptide(L)'
;MKKLWMILVLCLILCVGCGNTEELREEESGQNTELGAEIDSSNVENPQEDSQQEVSQQEENQQKEEVSEEEVKRVWDESKAVTMATSSNVNFRTEPNTECEIIQVLKQYTEVKAIQGEDGWAMVQYNGKTGYVSEEYLMDPADIPEEPEVPEQNEEVNTLPSAPKVEAIPGQHRNPNSAVVVIDPGHQGSGDSTKEPNGPGSTEMKARVTSGTAGVSTGVAEYVLNLDISLKLKTELENRGYTVYMTRSTHNVNISNMERAQYASSVGADIAVRIHANGSSNASVNGAETLAPSTSNPYVAHLANASQSLSRCVVNEYCSATGFKNRGVIASDTMTGINWSEVPVTILELGFMSNAAEDQAMQDATMQNNMVQGIANGIDAYFGF
;
A
#
# COMPACT_ATOMS: atom_id res chain seq x y z
N MET A 1 59.94 34.87 -12.78
CA MET A 1 60.08 36.21 -12.15
C MET A 1 58.80 36.61 -11.50
N LYS A 2 58.87 36.84 -10.17
CA LYS A 2 58.05 37.70 -9.30
C LYS A 2 56.57 37.28 -9.13
N LYS A 3 56.19 36.71 -7.97
CA LYS A 3 55.88 37.21 -6.60
C LYS A 3 54.36 37.25 -6.46
N LEU A 4 53.71 36.34 -5.69
CA LEU A 4 53.45 36.36 -4.24
C LEU A 4 52.70 37.62 -3.78
N TRP A 5 51.46 37.47 -3.31
CA TRP A 5 51.00 38.12 -2.09
C TRP A 5 49.77 37.40 -1.50
N MET A 6 49.92 37.00 -0.28
CA MET A 6 48.99 36.48 0.71
C MET A 6 48.36 37.68 1.44
N ILE A 7 47.09 37.68 1.70
CA ILE A 7 46.53 38.46 2.82
C ILE A 7 45.52 37.60 3.55
N LEU A 8 45.92 37.28 4.76
CA LEU A 8 45.16 36.73 5.86
C LEU A 8 44.50 37.90 6.59
N VAL A 9 43.18 37.87 6.84
CA VAL A 9 42.56 38.74 7.85
C VAL A 9 41.73 37.88 8.77
N LEU A 10 42.28 37.75 9.95
CA LEU A 10 41.68 37.24 11.17
C LEU A 10 40.93 38.39 11.86
N CYS A 11 39.67 38.24 12.17
CA CYS A 11 38.99 39.08 13.17
C CYS A 11 38.27 38.22 14.17
N LEU A 12 38.94 38.09 15.33
CA LEU A 12 38.31 37.74 16.60
C LEU A 12 37.57 38.98 17.13
N ILE A 13 36.32 38.83 17.56
CA ILE A 13 35.74 39.71 18.59
C ILE A 13 35.09 38.82 19.63
N LEU A 14 35.65 38.88 20.83
CA LEU A 14 35.12 38.46 22.11
C LEU A 14 34.20 39.56 22.69
N CYS A 15 33.08 39.19 23.26
CA CYS A 15 32.42 39.83 24.38
C CYS A 15 31.52 38.79 25.06
N VAL A 16 31.85 38.29 26.09
CA VAL A 16 31.71 38.38 27.58
C VAL A 16 30.39 38.97 28.03
N GLY A 17 29.67 38.18 28.82
CA GLY A 17 28.81 38.70 29.85
C GLY A 17 27.63 37.85 30.26
N CYS A 18 27.82 37.10 31.33
CA CYS A 18 26.94 36.80 32.49
C CYS A 18 25.48 36.41 32.19
N GLY A 19 24.96 35.32 32.64
CA GLY A 19 25.09 34.59 33.91
C GLY A 19 23.69 34.37 34.44
N ASN A 20 23.25 33.18 34.57
CA ASN A 20 22.81 32.57 35.82
C ASN A 20 22.30 31.16 35.56
N THR A 21 22.93 30.28 36.24
CA THR A 21 22.55 28.90 36.56
C THR A 21 21.36 28.90 37.52
N GLU A 22 20.45 27.94 37.31
CA GLU A 22 19.88 27.18 38.43
C GLU A 22 19.51 25.77 37.92
N GLU A 23 20.07 24.89 38.65
CA GLU A 23 20.07 23.43 38.65
C GLU A 23 18.69 22.83 38.98
N LEU A 24 18.49 21.68 38.37
CA LEU A 24 18.05 20.39 38.91
C LEU A 24 17.19 20.38 40.19
N ARG A 25 16.06 19.68 40.09
CA ARG A 25 15.76 18.57 41.01
C ARG A 25 14.65 17.66 40.48
N GLU A 26 15.03 16.42 40.33
CA GLU A 26 14.16 15.24 40.46
C GLU A 26 13.58 15.22 41.86
N GLU A 27 12.36 14.74 42.03
CA GLU A 27 11.98 13.81 43.09
C GLU A 27 10.64 13.14 42.81
N GLU A 28 10.70 11.85 43.00
CA GLU A 28 9.65 10.84 42.99
C GLU A 28 8.67 10.98 44.15
N SER A 29 7.58 10.23 43.98
CA SER A 29 6.87 9.41 44.95
C SER A 29 5.84 10.04 45.86
N GLY A 30 4.72 9.30 45.92
CA GLY A 30 4.12 9.01 47.21
C GLY A 30 2.62 9.23 47.34
N GLN A 31 1.91 8.17 47.08
CA GLN A 31 0.92 7.50 47.94
C GLN A 31 -0.09 8.33 48.75
N ASN A 32 -1.34 7.88 48.52
CA ASN A 32 -2.40 7.60 49.51
C ASN A 32 -2.68 8.61 50.62
N THR A 33 -3.94 8.93 50.74
CA THR A 33 -4.74 8.58 51.94
C THR A 33 -6.23 8.80 51.73
N GLU A 34 -6.97 7.75 52.08
CA GLU A 34 -8.38 7.73 52.48
C GLU A 34 -8.65 8.68 53.65
N LEU A 35 -9.92 9.01 53.76
CA LEU A 35 -10.75 9.12 54.97
C LEU A 35 -12.03 9.86 54.55
N GLY A 36 -13.23 9.37 54.62
CA GLY A 36 -13.88 8.60 55.66
C GLY A 36 -14.70 9.54 56.54
N ALA A 37 -15.98 9.38 56.53
CA ALA A 37 -16.98 9.58 57.58
C ALA A 37 -18.35 9.64 56.90
N GLU A 38 -19.21 8.62 56.95
CA GLU A 38 -20.03 8.14 58.05
C GLU A 38 -20.93 9.21 58.69
N ILE A 39 -22.16 8.78 58.74
CA ILE A 39 -23.24 8.74 59.72
C ILE A 39 -24.38 9.70 59.36
N ASP A 40 -25.64 9.40 59.41
CA ASP A 40 -26.42 8.54 60.31
C ASP A 40 -27.85 8.32 59.78
N SER A 41 -28.34 7.25 60.18
CA SER A 41 -29.60 6.57 60.23
C SER A 41 -30.79 7.33 60.82
N SER A 42 -31.91 6.72 60.61
CA SER A 42 -33.12 6.56 61.42
C SER A 42 -34.37 7.24 60.84
N ASN A 43 -35.47 6.70 60.81
CA ASN A 43 -36.25 5.63 61.43
C ASN A 43 -37.62 5.58 60.71
N VAL A 44 -38.07 4.37 60.36
CA VAL A 44 -39.21 3.69 60.98
C VAL A 44 -40.57 4.36 60.81
N GLU A 45 -41.50 3.78 60.15
CA GLU A 45 -42.62 2.91 60.57
C GLU A 45 -43.61 2.64 59.48
N ASN A 46 -43.93 1.37 59.34
CA ASN A 46 -45.15 0.83 58.79
C ASN A 46 -46.19 0.80 59.92
N PRO A 47 -47.49 0.87 59.75
CA PRO A 47 -48.27 -0.35 59.47
C PRO A 47 -49.57 -0.23 58.64
N GLN A 48 -49.89 -1.27 57.98
CA GLN A 48 -51.10 -2.14 57.95
C GLN A 48 -52.50 -1.56 57.72
N GLU A 49 -53.16 -2.38 56.84
CA GLU A 49 -54.59 -2.84 56.84
C GLU A 49 -55.59 -1.82 56.27
N ASP A 50 -56.52 -2.17 55.45
CA ASP A 50 -57.35 -3.38 55.33
C ASP A 50 -58.27 -3.27 54.08
N SER A 51 -58.69 -4.48 53.60
CA SER A 51 -59.98 -4.84 53.03
C SER A 51 -60.40 -4.32 51.66
N GLN A 52 -60.40 -5.24 50.71
CA GLN A 52 -61.55 -5.97 50.13
C GLN A 52 -62.59 -5.15 49.36
N GLN A 53 -62.74 -5.58 48.16
CA GLN A 53 -63.90 -6.07 47.40
C GLN A 53 -63.93 -5.51 45.96
N GLU A 54 -63.77 -6.45 45.05
CA GLU A 54 -64.71 -6.99 44.07
C GLU A 54 -65.21 -5.92 43.05
N VAL A 55 -65.18 -6.10 41.78
CA VAL A 55 -65.64 -7.16 40.88
C VAL A 55 -65.22 -6.79 39.45
N SER A 56 -64.72 -7.77 38.78
CA SER A 56 -64.88 -8.18 37.37
C SER A 56 -64.96 -7.12 36.26
N GLN A 57 -64.22 -7.31 35.32
CA GLN A 57 -64.43 -7.70 33.94
C GLN A 57 -63.42 -7.11 32.96
N GLN A 58 -62.99 -8.04 32.27
CA GLN A 58 -62.46 -8.17 30.91
C GLN A 58 -60.97 -8.13 30.76
N GLU A 59 -60.50 -9.35 30.84
CA GLU A 59 -59.34 -9.86 30.14
C GLU A 59 -59.45 -9.48 28.66
N GLU A 60 -58.65 -8.56 28.23
CA GLU A 60 -58.17 -8.56 26.85
C GLU A 60 -56.70 -8.92 26.86
N ASN A 61 -56.51 -10.19 26.62
CA ASN A 61 -55.31 -10.88 26.34
C ASN A 61 -54.56 -10.17 25.20
N GLN A 62 -53.60 -9.34 25.50
CA GLN A 62 -52.53 -9.04 24.56
C GLN A 62 -51.29 -9.80 25.01
N GLN A 63 -51.28 -11.08 24.71
CA GLN A 63 -50.08 -11.83 24.51
C GLN A 63 -49.32 -11.18 23.36
N LYS A 64 -48.36 -10.35 23.70
CA LYS A 64 -47.29 -10.03 22.82
C LYS A 64 -46.48 -11.36 22.67
N GLU A 65 -46.73 -12.08 21.60
CA GLU A 65 -45.84 -13.09 21.10
C GLU A 65 -44.47 -12.38 20.90
N GLU A 66 -43.57 -12.59 21.81
CA GLU A 66 -42.16 -12.58 21.46
C GLU A 66 -41.93 -13.70 20.46
N VAL A 67 -42.02 -13.38 19.18
CA VAL A 67 -41.48 -14.21 18.13
C VAL A 67 -39.99 -14.18 18.36
N SER A 68 -39.47 -15.21 19.02
CA SER A 68 -38.05 -15.55 18.93
C SER A 68 -37.79 -15.75 17.44
N GLU A 69 -37.07 -14.85 16.80
CA GLU A 69 -36.44 -15.10 15.52
C GLU A 69 -35.46 -16.26 15.75
N GLU A 70 -35.95 -17.49 15.57
CA GLU A 70 -35.06 -18.61 15.32
C GLU A 70 -34.31 -18.25 14.02
N GLU A 71 -33.03 -17.87 14.15
CA GLU A 71 -32.13 -17.78 13.05
C GLU A 71 -32.19 -19.08 12.25
N VAL A 72 -32.91 -19.05 11.12
CA VAL A 72 -32.90 -20.16 10.17
C VAL A 72 -31.50 -20.27 9.59
N LYS A 73 -30.69 -21.10 10.21
CA LYS A 73 -29.33 -21.36 9.76
C LYS A 73 -29.41 -21.92 8.34
N ARG A 74 -28.99 -21.14 7.36
CA ARG A 74 -28.99 -21.53 5.94
C ARG A 74 -28.13 -22.79 5.79
N VAL A 75 -28.64 -23.75 5.02
CA VAL A 75 -27.93 -25.00 4.71
C VAL A 75 -27.47 -24.91 3.26
N TRP A 76 -26.22 -25.28 3.03
CA TRP A 76 -25.65 -25.33 1.68
C TRP A 76 -26.43 -26.34 0.82
N ASP A 77 -26.86 -25.91 -0.35
CA ASP A 77 -27.54 -26.73 -1.36
C ASP A 77 -26.85 -26.56 -2.72
N GLU A 78 -26.02 -27.52 -3.06
CA GLU A 78 -25.24 -27.49 -4.31
C GLU A 78 -26.11 -27.30 -5.57
N SER A 79 -27.39 -27.71 -5.55
CA SER A 79 -28.28 -27.57 -6.70
C SER A 79 -28.73 -26.13 -6.94
N LYS A 80 -28.57 -25.24 -5.96
CA LYS A 80 -28.90 -23.83 -6.03
C LYS A 80 -27.67 -22.94 -6.19
N ALA A 81 -26.49 -23.52 -6.08
CA ALA A 81 -25.26 -22.77 -6.18
C ALA A 81 -24.96 -22.37 -7.62
N VAL A 82 -24.62 -21.11 -7.81
CA VAL A 82 -24.12 -20.55 -9.07
C VAL A 82 -22.67 -20.14 -8.93
N THR A 83 -21.92 -20.19 -10.01
CA THR A 83 -20.56 -19.63 -10.01
C THR A 83 -20.66 -18.13 -10.14
N MET A 84 -20.03 -17.42 -9.23
CA MET A 84 -19.89 -15.96 -9.22
C MET A 84 -18.43 -15.56 -9.00
N ALA A 85 -18.09 -14.33 -9.29
CA ALA A 85 -16.80 -13.76 -9.00
C ALA A 85 -16.93 -12.58 -8.06
N THR A 86 -15.91 -12.32 -7.27
CA THR A 86 -15.86 -11.12 -6.42
C THR A 86 -15.54 -9.89 -7.28
N SER A 87 -16.32 -8.82 -7.17
CA SER A 87 -16.10 -7.55 -7.89
C SER A 87 -14.96 -6.71 -7.29
N SER A 88 -14.58 -7.00 -6.05
CA SER A 88 -13.48 -6.36 -5.32
C SER A 88 -12.91 -7.31 -4.26
N ASN A 89 -11.90 -6.88 -3.51
CA ASN A 89 -11.49 -7.60 -2.31
C ASN A 89 -12.62 -7.55 -1.28
N VAL A 90 -13.07 -8.72 -0.80
CA VAL A 90 -14.22 -8.82 0.10
C VAL A 90 -13.94 -9.76 1.27
N ASN A 91 -14.50 -9.46 2.43
CA ASN A 91 -14.43 -10.32 3.59
C ASN A 91 -15.39 -11.49 3.44
N PHE A 92 -14.85 -12.70 3.49
CA PHE A 92 -15.57 -13.95 3.61
C PHE A 92 -15.73 -14.27 5.09
N ARG A 93 -16.97 -14.37 5.58
CA ARG A 93 -17.33 -14.30 6.99
C ARG A 93 -18.06 -15.53 7.48
N THR A 94 -18.07 -15.73 8.79
CA THR A 94 -18.77 -16.87 9.42
C THR A 94 -20.28 -16.73 9.43
N GLU A 95 -20.79 -15.49 9.41
CA GLU A 95 -22.20 -15.15 9.47
C GLU A 95 -22.55 -14.00 8.52
N PRO A 96 -23.83 -13.82 8.14
CA PRO A 96 -24.28 -12.78 7.20
C PRO A 96 -24.39 -11.40 7.89
N ASN A 97 -23.32 -10.92 8.49
CA ASN A 97 -23.25 -9.59 9.11
C ASN A 97 -21.80 -9.07 9.14
N THR A 98 -21.61 -7.80 9.45
CA THR A 98 -20.30 -7.14 9.45
C THR A 98 -19.54 -7.26 10.77
N GLU A 99 -20.16 -7.77 11.83
CA GLU A 99 -19.57 -7.83 13.19
C GLU A 99 -18.95 -9.19 13.52
N CYS A 100 -19.27 -10.21 12.72
CA CYS A 100 -18.79 -11.57 12.93
C CYS A 100 -17.34 -11.77 12.45
N GLU A 101 -16.79 -12.93 12.77
CA GLU A 101 -15.43 -13.32 12.40
C GLU A 101 -15.23 -13.40 10.88
N ILE A 102 -14.07 -12.90 10.42
CA ILE A 102 -13.64 -13.01 9.02
C ILE A 102 -12.86 -14.32 8.85
N ILE A 103 -13.37 -15.24 8.04
CA ILE A 103 -12.69 -16.49 7.70
C ILE A 103 -11.43 -16.19 6.88
N GLN A 104 -11.56 -15.31 5.89
CA GLN A 104 -10.47 -14.78 5.07
C GLN A 104 -10.96 -13.64 4.17
N VAL A 105 -10.03 -12.90 3.56
CA VAL A 105 -10.33 -11.95 2.49
C VAL A 105 -10.26 -12.69 1.16
N LEU A 106 -11.35 -12.65 0.38
CA LEU A 106 -11.34 -13.06 -1.03
C LEU A 106 -10.86 -11.89 -1.87
N LYS A 107 -9.98 -12.16 -2.82
CA LYS A 107 -9.46 -11.14 -3.74
C LYS A 107 -10.47 -10.83 -4.82
N GLN A 108 -10.36 -9.66 -5.41
CA GLN A 108 -11.12 -9.30 -6.61
C GLN A 108 -10.98 -10.40 -7.69
N TYR A 109 -12.07 -10.67 -8.39
CA TYR A 109 -12.19 -11.68 -9.43
C TYR A 109 -11.94 -13.13 -8.97
N THR A 110 -12.05 -13.37 -7.63
CA THR A 110 -12.04 -14.74 -7.11
C THR A 110 -13.34 -15.43 -7.46
N GLU A 111 -13.27 -16.51 -8.22
CA GLU A 111 -14.44 -17.36 -8.47
C GLU A 111 -14.84 -18.12 -7.22
N VAL A 112 -16.12 -18.12 -6.94
CA VAL A 112 -16.74 -18.77 -5.79
C VAL A 112 -18.05 -19.43 -6.22
N LYS A 113 -18.47 -20.46 -5.49
CA LYS A 113 -19.84 -20.94 -5.59
C LYS A 113 -20.69 -20.17 -4.58
N ALA A 114 -21.79 -19.60 -5.01
CA ALA A 114 -22.64 -18.73 -4.19
C ALA A 114 -24.10 -19.14 -4.31
N ILE A 115 -24.84 -19.05 -3.20
CA ILE A 115 -26.30 -19.11 -3.12
C ILE A 115 -26.76 -17.77 -2.59
N GLN A 116 -27.46 -17.00 -3.40
CA GLN A 116 -27.98 -15.68 -3.02
C GLN A 116 -29.03 -15.80 -1.92
N GLY A 117 -29.11 -14.82 -1.04
CA GLY A 117 -30.06 -14.71 0.04
C GLY A 117 -31.05 -13.55 -0.15
N GLU A 118 -32.05 -13.46 0.71
CA GLU A 118 -33.03 -12.36 0.67
C GLU A 118 -32.57 -11.14 1.51
N ASP A 119 -31.47 -11.27 2.26
CA ASP A 119 -30.94 -10.29 3.19
C ASP A 119 -29.72 -9.50 2.67
N GLY A 120 -29.36 -9.68 1.38
CA GLY A 120 -28.18 -9.05 0.76
C GLY A 120 -26.87 -9.77 1.05
N TRP A 121 -26.93 -10.98 1.61
CA TRP A 121 -25.77 -11.83 1.88
C TRP A 121 -25.89 -13.15 1.13
N ALA A 122 -24.90 -13.47 0.33
CA ALA A 122 -24.78 -14.77 -0.30
C ALA A 122 -24.03 -15.75 0.61
N MET A 123 -24.56 -16.97 0.73
CA MET A 123 -23.80 -18.09 1.26
C MET A 123 -22.81 -18.53 0.19
N VAL A 124 -21.54 -18.61 0.54
CA VAL A 124 -20.44 -18.85 -0.39
C VAL A 124 -19.64 -20.07 0.05
N GLN A 125 -19.24 -20.88 -0.93
CA GLN A 125 -18.28 -21.95 -0.74
C GLN A 125 -17.00 -21.64 -1.50
N TYR A 126 -15.87 -21.66 -0.78
CA TYR A 126 -14.55 -21.42 -1.33
C TYR A 126 -13.50 -22.24 -0.59
N ASN A 127 -12.65 -22.97 -1.33
CA ASN A 127 -11.59 -23.83 -0.79
C ASN A 127 -12.07 -24.78 0.33
N GLY A 128 -13.27 -25.37 0.16
CA GLY A 128 -13.85 -26.33 1.10
C GLY A 128 -14.41 -25.70 2.38
N LYS A 129 -14.44 -24.39 2.48
CA LYS A 129 -15.09 -23.65 3.58
C LYS A 129 -16.40 -23.05 3.10
N THR A 130 -17.39 -23.01 4.00
CA THR A 130 -18.67 -22.33 3.78
C THR A 130 -18.77 -21.13 4.70
N GLY A 131 -19.25 -20.00 4.20
CA GLY A 131 -19.44 -18.76 4.92
C GLY A 131 -20.26 -17.78 4.11
N TYR A 132 -20.11 -16.49 4.34
CA TYR A 132 -20.95 -15.44 3.76
C TYR A 132 -20.14 -14.31 3.17
N VAL A 133 -20.65 -13.76 2.05
CA VAL A 133 -20.14 -12.57 1.37
C VAL A 133 -21.32 -11.65 1.06
N SER A 134 -21.18 -10.35 1.25
CA SER A 134 -22.22 -9.39 0.83
C SER A 134 -22.40 -9.44 -0.68
N GLU A 135 -23.65 -9.54 -1.15
CA GLU A 135 -23.99 -9.74 -2.57
C GLU A 135 -23.55 -8.58 -3.47
N GLU A 136 -23.44 -7.37 -2.91
CA GLU A 136 -22.94 -6.20 -3.64
C GLU A 136 -21.52 -6.37 -4.16
N TYR A 137 -20.75 -7.31 -3.59
CA TYR A 137 -19.39 -7.65 -4.02
C TYR A 137 -19.33 -8.90 -4.90
N LEU A 138 -20.46 -9.42 -5.37
CA LEU A 138 -20.51 -10.55 -6.29
C LEU A 138 -20.99 -10.09 -7.68
N MET A 139 -20.37 -10.63 -8.71
CA MET A 139 -20.65 -10.33 -10.10
C MET A 139 -20.68 -11.61 -10.94
N ASP A 140 -21.28 -11.56 -12.13
CA ASP A 140 -21.15 -12.66 -13.09
C ASP A 140 -19.69 -12.76 -13.53
N PRO A 141 -19.09 -13.96 -13.55
CA PRO A 141 -17.75 -14.13 -14.10
C PRO A 141 -17.60 -13.65 -15.54
N ALA A 142 -18.69 -13.62 -16.32
CA ALA A 142 -18.69 -13.06 -17.67
C ALA A 142 -18.54 -11.54 -17.72
N ASP A 143 -18.84 -10.85 -16.60
CA ASP A 143 -18.67 -9.40 -16.49
C ASP A 143 -17.27 -9.00 -15.96
N ILE A 144 -16.40 -9.96 -15.68
CA ILE A 144 -14.99 -9.66 -15.41
C ILE A 144 -14.44 -8.94 -16.63
N PRO A 145 -13.93 -7.70 -16.50
CA PRO A 145 -13.32 -7.00 -17.63
C PRO A 145 -12.26 -7.89 -18.27
N GLU A 146 -12.38 -8.12 -19.57
CA GLU A 146 -11.28 -8.75 -20.31
C GLU A 146 -10.03 -7.90 -20.05
N GLU A 147 -9.01 -8.50 -19.48
CA GLU A 147 -7.70 -7.86 -19.38
C GLU A 147 -7.35 -7.40 -20.82
N PRO A 148 -7.00 -6.10 -21.04
CA PRO A 148 -6.69 -5.67 -22.40
C PRO A 148 -5.72 -6.67 -23.01
N GLU A 149 -6.06 -7.20 -24.19
CA GLU A 149 -5.24 -8.21 -24.89
C GLU A 149 -3.80 -7.70 -24.98
N VAL A 150 -3.01 -8.03 -23.98
CA VAL A 150 -1.56 -8.05 -24.12
C VAL A 150 -1.28 -9.23 -25.03
N PRO A 151 -0.57 -9.05 -26.16
CA PRO A 151 -0.31 -10.14 -27.11
C PRO A 151 0.12 -11.37 -26.33
N GLU A 152 -0.53 -12.51 -26.57
CA GLU A 152 -0.26 -13.80 -25.93
C GLU A 152 1.26 -14.03 -25.83
N GLN A 153 1.84 -13.70 -24.71
CA GLN A 153 3.10 -14.27 -24.31
C GLN A 153 2.75 -15.60 -23.65
N ASN A 154 3.08 -16.68 -24.35
CA ASN A 154 2.92 -18.05 -23.91
C ASN A 154 3.10 -18.15 -22.40
N GLU A 155 2.19 -18.86 -21.74
CA GLU A 155 2.30 -19.30 -20.34
C GLU A 155 3.60 -20.09 -20.11
N GLU A 156 4.73 -19.41 -20.09
CA GLU A 156 5.93 -19.90 -19.43
C GLU A 156 5.97 -19.31 -18.03
N VAL A 157 5.53 -20.13 -17.13
CA VAL A 157 5.51 -19.95 -15.69
C VAL A 157 6.86 -19.41 -15.21
N ASN A 158 6.83 -18.23 -14.56
CA ASN A 158 7.88 -17.76 -13.63
C ASN A 158 9.23 -17.27 -14.21
N THR A 159 9.29 -16.76 -15.41
CA THR A 159 10.54 -16.15 -15.91
C THR A 159 10.33 -14.69 -16.30
N LEU A 160 11.29 -13.85 -15.92
CA LEU A 160 11.39 -12.49 -16.44
C LEU A 160 11.40 -12.50 -17.97
N PRO A 161 10.73 -11.52 -18.63
CA PRO A 161 10.72 -11.46 -20.10
C PRO A 161 12.14 -11.50 -20.66
N SER A 162 12.38 -12.33 -21.68
CA SER A 162 13.67 -12.35 -22.35
C SER A 162 13.80 -11.14 -23.26
N ALA A 163 14.67 -10.23 -22.95
CA ALA A 163 15.02 -9.11 -23.82
C ALA A 163 16.44 -9.29 -24.41
N PRO A 164 16.69 -8.75 -25.60
CA PRO A 164 18.04 -8.75 -26.17
C PRO A 164 18.98 -7.94 -25.27
N LYS A 165 20.17 -8.48 -24.99
CA LYS A 165 21.22 -7.73 -24.30
C LYS A 165 21.63 -6.54 -25.15
N VAL A 166 21.42 -5.35 -24.65
CA VAL A 166 21.96 -4.12 -25.18
C VAL A 166 22.99 -3.61 -24.18
N GLU A 167 24.22 -3.33 -24.62
CA GLU A 167 25.22 -2.70 -23.74
C GLU A 167 24.85 -1.23 -23.58
N ALA A 168 24.26 -0.88 -22.43
CA ALA A 168 23.89 0.48 -22.09
C ALA A 168 25.07 1.23 -21.49
N ILE A 169 25.28 2.46 -21.93
CA ILE A 169 26.24 3.39 -21.34
C ILE A 169 25.42 4.46 -20.59
N PRO A 170 25.38 4.44 -19.26
CA PRO A 170 24.56 5.38 -18.49
C PRO A 170 24.91 6.84 -18.82
N GLY A 171 23.88 7.67 -19.07
CA GLY A 171 24.01 9.11 -19.20
C GLY A 171 24.40 9.64 -20.59
N GLN A 172 24.40 8.82 -21.63
CA GLN A 172 24.72 9.27 -23.01
C GLN A 172 23.52 9.49 -23.93
N HIS A 173 22.30 9.19 -23.48
CA HIS A 173 21.13 9.33 -24.34
C HIS A 173 20.64 10.78 -24.38
N ARG A 174 20.71 11.37 -25.56
CA ARG A 174 20.21 12.72 -25.86
C ARG A 174 18.98 12.69 -26.74
N ASN A 175 18.33 11.53 -26.87
CA ASN A 175 17.15 11.33 -27.67
C ASN A 175 16.29 10.25 -27.00
N PRO A 176 14.99 10.47 -26.70
CA PRO A 176 14.11 9.46 -26.14
C PRO A 176 14.16 8.13 -26.89
N ASN A 177 14.25 8.17 -28.24
CA ASN A 177 14.29 7.00 -29.11
C ASN A 177 15.50 6.08 -28.89
N SER A 178 16.45 6.44 -28.03
CA SER A 178 17.62 5.62 -27.70
C SER A 178 17.71 5.24 -26.25
N ALA A 179 16.86 5.79 -25.37
CA ALA A 179 16.87 5.52 -23.96
C ALA A 179 15.96 4.31 -23.63
N VAL A 180 16.49 3.45 -22.75
CA VAL A 180 15.81 2.22 -22.29
C VAL A 180 15.39 2.39 -20.84
N VAL A 181 14.11 2.28 -20.58
CA VAL A 181 13.49 2.41 -19.25
C VAL A 181 12.92 1.08 -18.81
N VAL A 182 13.27 0.64 -17.61
CA VAL A 182 12.56 -0.46 -16.96
C VAL A 182 11.57 0.11 -15.95
N ILE A 183 10.32 -0.30 -16.07
CA ILE A 183 9.27 -0.07 -15.08
C ILE A 183 9.12 -1.36 -14.26
N ASP A 184 9.21 -1.24 -12.94
CA ASP A 184 8.95 -2.35 -12.02
C ASP A 184 7.69 -2.07 -11.20
N PRO A 185 6.53 -2.64 -11.59
CA PRO A 185 5.33 -2.59 -10.76
C PRO A 185 5.56 -3.34 -9.46
N GLY A 186 5.68 -2.63 -8.34
CA GLY A 186 5.99 -3.22 -7.05
C GLY A 186 4.99 -4.30 -6.63
N HIS A 187 5.45 -5.25 -5.84
CA HIS A 187 4.67 -6.38 -5.34
C HIS A 187 4.10 -7.29 -6.45
N GLN A 188 3.21 -8.20 -6.08
CA GLN A 188 2.53 -9.16 -6.97
C GLN A 188 1.37 -9.80 -6.23
N GLY A 189 0.52 -10.54 -6.95
CA GLY A 189 -0.70 -11.14 -6.39
C GLY A 189 -0.49 -12.01 -5.15
N SER A 190 0.67 -12.65 -5.00
CA SER A 190 1.03 -13.43 -3.81
C SER A 190 2.45 -13.11 -3.36
N GLY A 191 2.61 -12.83 -2.06
CA GLY A 191 3.94 -12.66 -1.48
C GLY A 191 4.72 -13.99 -1.45
N ASP A 192 6.05 -13.89 -1.43
CA ASP A 192 6.97 -15.01 -1.23
C ASP A 192 7.85 -14.70 -0.02
N SER A 193 7.61 -15.40 1.09
CA SER A 193 8.34 -15.25 2.35
C SER A 193 9.67 -15.98 2.40
N THR A 194 10.00 -16.79 1.40
CA THR A 194 11.33 -17.36 1.27
C THR A 194 12.37 -16.24 1.18
N LYS A 195 13.62 -16.55 1.48
CA LYS A 195 14.61 -15.50 1.74
C LYS A 195 15.60 -15.35 0.61
N GLU A 196 15.98 -14.10 0.35
CA GLU A 196 17.08 -13.72 -0.54
C GLU A 196 18.04 -12.74 0.16
N PRO A 197 19.32 -12.66 -0.27
CA PRO A 197 20.26 -11.69 0.30
C PRO A 197 19.82 -10.24 0.02
N ASN A 198 19.96 -9.37 1.02
CA ASN A 198 19.60 -7.94 0.91
C ASN A 198 20.48 -7.15 -0.09
N GLY A 199 21.60 -7.71 -0.50
CA GLY A 199 22.52 -7.13 -1.49
C GLY A 199 23.63 -8.12 -1.84
N PRO A 200 24.46 -7.86 -2.84
CA PRO A 200 25.55 -8.75 -3.25
C PRO A 200 26.51 -9.05 -2.09
N GLY A 201 26.64 -10.33 -1.71
CA GLY A 201 27.48 -10.76 -0.59
C GLY A 201 26.92 -10.47 0.80
N SER A 202 25.68 -10.00 0.91
CA SER A 202 25.02 -9.75 2.19
C SER A 202 24.70 -11.04 2.95
N THR A 203 24.94 -11.02 4.27
CA THR A 203 24.43 -12.05 5.19
C THR A 203 23.05 -11.73 5.74
N GLU A 204 22.59 -10.48 5.56
CA GLU A 204 21.21 -10.11 5.88
C GLU A 204 20.26 -10.70 4.83
N MET A 205 19.28 -11.46 5.30
CA MET A 205 18.32 -12.16 4.45
C MET A 205 16.93 -11.53 4.60
N LYS A 206 16.31 -11.16 3.48
CA LYS A 206 14.95 -10.58 3.43
C LYS A 206 13.97 -11.48 2.70
N ALA A 207 12.68 -11.26 2.91
CA ALA A 207 11.65 -11.93 2.11
C ALA A 207 11.84 -11.54 0.64
N ARG A 208 11.69 -12.49 -0.26
CA ARG A 208 11.84 -12.27 -1.70
C ARG A 208 10.89 -11.20 -2.22
N VAL A 209 9.64 -11.23 -1.80
CA VAL A 209 8.65 -10.21 -2.12
C VAL A 209 7.50 -10.26 -1.10
N THR A 210 7.00 -9.09 -0.71
CA THR A 210 5.79 -8.98 0.11
C THR A 210 4.57 -8.72 -0.77
N SER A 211 3.36 -8.93 -0.23
CA SER A 211 2.11 -8.62 -0.93
C SER A 211 1.80 -7.12 -1.01
N GLY A 212 2.57 -6.28 -0.30
CA GLY A 212 2.27 -4.85 -0.20
C GLY A 212 1.19 -4.52 0.81
N THR A 213 0.69 -3.29 0.75
CA THR A 213 -0.42 -2.77 1.55
C THR A 213 -1.73 -2.76 0.74
N ALA A 214 -2.78 -2.15 1.29
CA ALA A 214 -4.05 -1.94 0.59
C ALA A 214 -4.66 -0.60 1.01
N GLY A 215 -5.48 -0.04 0.14
CA GLY A 215 -6.22 1.18 0.38
C GLY A 215 -7.18 1.07 1.55
N VAL A 216 -7.09 2.02 2.49
CA VAL A 216 -7.90 2.02 3.72
C VAL A 216 -9.38 2.29 3.42
N SER A 217 -9.70 3.03 2.36
CA SER A 217 -11.06 3.37 1.94
C SER A 217 -11.55 2.52 0.78
N THR A 218 -10.67 2.18 -0.16
CA THR A 218 -11.03 1.50 -1.41
C THR A 218 -10.85 0.00 -1.33
N GLY A 219 -10.00 -0.49 -0.41
CA GLY A 219 -9.63 -1.90 -0.34
C GLY A 219 -8.74 -2.39 -1.49
N VAL A 220 -8.40 -1.53 -2.45
CA VAL A 220 -7.54 -1.88 -3.58
C VAL A 220 -6.16 -2.27 -3.07
N ALA A 221 -5.67 -3.43 -3.48
CA ALA A 221 -4.33 -3.86 -3.09
C ALA A 221 -3.26 -3.05 -3.81
N GLU A 222 -2.15 -2.77 -3.15
CA GLU A 222 -1.03 -1.99 -3.68
C GLU A 222 -0.50 -2.55 -5.01
N TYR A 223 -0.37 -3.87 -5.11
CA TYR A 223 0.13 -4.49 -6.34
C TYR A 223 -0.79 -4.28 -7.56
N VAL A 224 -2.09 -4.04 -7.34
CA VAL A 224 -3.07 -3.73 -8.39
C VAL A 224 -2.83 -2.31 -8.87
N LEU A 225 -2.85 -1.33 -7.98
CA LEU A 225 -2.58 0.08 -8.29
C LEU A 225 -1.23 0.24 -9.01
N ASN A 226 -0.18 -0.42 -8.48
CA ASN A 226 1.16 -0.33 -9.06
C ASN A 226 1.21 -0.84 -10.50
N LEU A 227 0.48 -1.93 -10.81
CA LEU A 227 0.41 -2.45 -12.18
C LEU A 227 -0.38 -1.52 -13.10
N ASP A 228 -1.53 -1.02 -12.66
CA ASP A 228 -2.38 -0.12 -13.45
C ASP A 228 -1.64 1.15 -13.86
N ILE A 229 -0.97 1.79 -12.91
CA ILE A 229 -0.16 2.99 -13.20
C ILE A 229 1.01 2.63 -14.12
N SER A 230 1.66 1.50 -13.90
CA SER A 230 2.81 1.08 -14.70
C SER A 230 2.45 0.76 -16.15
N LEU A 231 1.32 0.14 -16.41
CA LEU A 231 0.84 -0.15 -17.77
C LEU A 231 0.53 1.15 -18.54
N LYS A 232 -0.12 2.11 -17.88
CA LYS A 232 -0.39 3.44 -18.44
C LYS A 232 0.91 4.20 -18.69
N LEU A 233 1.86 4.14 -17.73
CA LEU A 233 3.18 4.77 -17.86
C LEU A 233 3.98 4.17 -19.01
N LYS A 234 3.94 2.85 -19.19
CA LYS A 234 4.58 2.18 -20.33
C LYS A 234 4.09 2.78 -21.65
N THR A 235 2.76 2.85 -21.81
CA THR A 235 2.16 3.40 -23.04
C THR A 235 2.58 4.86 -23.25
N GLU A 236 2.60 5.68 -22.21
CA GLU A 236 3.00 7.09 -22.30
C GLU A 236 4.48 7.23 -22.71
N LEU A 237 5.38 6.47 -22.07
CA LEU A 237 6.80 6.53 -22.39
C LEU A 237 7.10 6.01 -23.80
N GLU A 238 6.43 4.95 -24.25
CA GLU A 238 6.56 4.46 -25.63
C GLU A 238 6.06 5.51 -26.66
N ASN A 239 4.98 6.23 -26.35
CA ASN A 239 4.49 7.36 -27.17
C ASN A 239 5.51 8.52 -27.22
N ARG A 240 6.31 8.71 -26.16
CA ARG A 240 7.44 9.68 -26.14
C ARG A 240 8.69 9.17 -26.85
N GLY A 241 8.72 7.89 -27.28
CA GLY A 241 9.80 7.28 -28.03
C GLY A 241 10.81 6.48 -27.21
N TYR A 242 10.56 6.25 -25.92
CA TYR A 242 11.40 5.37 -25.11
C TYR A 242 11.23 3.90 -25.49
N THR A 243 12.28 3.13 -25.32
CA THR A 243 12.17 1.66 -25.26
C THR A 243 11.84 1.27 -23.83
N VAL A 244 10.71 0.60 -23.61
CA VAL A 244 10.20 0.29 -22.27
C VAL A 244 10.07 -1.21 -22.07
N TYR A 245 10.64 -1.69 -20.96
CA TYR A 245 10.45 -3.04 -20.46
C TYR A 245 9.79 -3.01 -19.09
N MET A 246 9.05 -4.07 -18.76
CA MET A 246 8.40 -4.22 -17.45
C MET A 246 8.84 -5.52 -16.79
N THR A 247 8.99 -5.53 -15.47
CA THR A 247 9.29 -6.74 -14.71
C THR A 247 8.11 -7.70 -14.64
N ARG A 248 6.89 -7.17 -14.71
CA ARG A 248 5.64 -7.94 -14.82
C ARG A 248 4.58 -7.15 -15.58
N SER A 249 3.68 -7.85 -16.23
CA SER A 249 2.48 -7.29 -16.87
C SER A 249 1.19 -7.92 -16.32
N THR A 250 1.30 -8.86 -15.39
CA THR A 250 0.17 -9.52 -14.74
C THR A 250 0.38 -9.59 -13.22
N HIS A 251 -0.65 -10.00 -12.50
CA HIS A 251 -0.59 -10.18 -11.04
C HIS A 251 -0.01 -11.54 -10.63
N ASN A 252 -0.21 -12.56 -11.47
CA ASN A 252 0.17 -13.94 -11.16
C ASN A 252 1.59 -14.26 -11.61
N VAL A 253 2.56 -13.70 -10.90
CA VAL A 253 3.99 -13.96 -11.08
C VAL A 253 4.62 -14.29 -9.72
N ASN A 254 5.81 -14.91 -9.75
CA ASN A 254 6.66 -15.05 -8.56
C ASN A 254 8.08 -14.58 -8.88
N ILE A 255 8.29 -13.26 -8.83
CA ILE A 255 9.55 -12.62 -9.16
C ILE A 255 10.03 -11.89 -7.89
N SER A 256 11.25 -12.18 -7.44
CA SER A 256 11.83 -11.60 -6.24
C SER A 256 12.33 -10.17 -6.46
N ASN A 257 12.57 -9.43 -5.37
CA ASN A 257 13.12 -8.08 -5.45
C ASN A 257 14.53 -8.05 -6.06
N MET A 258 15.34 -9.09 -5.82
CA MET A 258 16.66 -9.26 -6.44
C MET A 258 16.50 -9.48 -7.97
N GLU A 259 15.64 -10.41 -8.38
CA GLU A 259 15.40 -10.72 -9.80
C GLU A 259 14.88 -9.50 -10.57
N ARG A 260 13.97 -8.70 -9.97
CA ARG A 260 13.46 -7.45 -10.54
C ARG A 260 14.58 -6.42 -10.77
N ALA A 261 15.46 -6.27 -9.79
CA ALA A 261 16.58 -5.35 -9.91
C ALA A 261 17.58 -5.79 -11.00
N GLN A 262 17.93 -7.08 -11.04
CA GLN A 262 18.85 -7.65 -12.04
C GLN A 262 18.26 -7.65 -13.46
N TYR A 263 16.93 -7.74 -13.59
CA TYR A 263 16.30 -7.64 -14.90
C TYR A 263 16.63 -6.35 -15.64
N ALA A 264 16.70 -5.22 -14.93
CA ALA A 264 17.01 -3.93 -15.54
C ALA A 264 18.38 -3.94 -16.24
N SER A 265 19.42 -4.50 -15.62
CA SER A 265 20.72 -4.61 -16.24
C SER A 265 20.72 -5.66 -17.38
N SER A 266 19.94 -6.74 -17.24
CA SER A 266 19.89 -7.80 -18.26
C SER A 266 19.31 -7.33 -19.60
N VAL A 267 18.45 -6.32 -19.59
CA VAL A 267 17.87 -5.70 -20.80
C VAL A 267 18.64 -4.46 -21.27
N GLY A 268 19.71 -4.10 -20.57
CA GLY A 268 20.50 -2.91 -20.89
C GLY A 268 19.78 -1.60 -20.62
N ALA A 269 19.00 -1.53 -19.54
CA ALA A 269 18.28 -0.33 -19.19
C ALA A 269 19.24 0.81 -18.79
N ASP A 270 18.86 2.04 -19.13
CA ASP A 270 19.53 3.25 -18.66
C ASP A 270 19.08 3.65 -17.26
N ILE A 271 17.82 3.35 -16.92
CA ILE A 271 17.21 3.59 -15.62
C ILE A 271 16.18 2.52 -15.28
N ALA A 272 15.93 2.37 -13.98
CA ALA A 272 14.81 1.59 -13.45
C ALA A 272 13.92 2.47 -12.55
N VAL A 273 12.61 2.47 -12.81
CA VAL A 273 11.61 3.16 -12.01
C VAL A 273 10.68 2.13 -11.40
N ARG A 274 10.71 2.02 -10.08
CA ARG A 274 9.87 1.10 -9.31
C ARG A 274 8.67 1.85 -8.77
N ILE A 275 7.48 1.35 -9.09
CA ILE A 275 6.20 1.99 -8.72
C ILE A 275 5.65 1.28 -7.49
N HIS A 276 5.44 2.04 -6.43
CA HIS A 276 4.91 1.62 -5.14
C HIS A 276 3.90 2.63 -4.60
N ALA A 277 3.16 2.26 -3.57
CA ALA A 277 2.33 3.15 -2.78
C ALA A 277 2.52 2.86 -1.29
N ASN A 278 2.75 3.90 -0.52
CA ASN A 278 3.18 3.81 0.87
C ASN A 278 2.03 3.45 1.82
N GLY A 279 2.40 2.97 3.01
CA GLY A 279 1.50 2.73 4.13
C GLY A 279 2.09 3.27 5.43
N SER A 280 1.23 3.75 6.32
CA SER A 280 1.62 4.25 7.64
C SER A 280 0.59 3.86 8.69
N SER A 281 1.05 3.60 9.92
CA SER A 281 0.16 3.46 11.08
C SER A 281 -0.54 4.79 11.46
N ASN A 282 -0.04 5.91 10.97
CA ASN A 282 -0.66 7.22 11.14
C ASN A 282 -1.41 7.62 9.87
N ALA A 283 -2.73 7.55 9.89
CA ALA A 283 -3.60 7.86 8.75
C ALA A 283 -3.54 9.33 8.28
N SER A 284 -2.96 10.25 9.06
CA SER A 284 -2.79 11.65 8.65
C SER A 284 -1.56 11.90 7.78
N VAL A 285 -0.65 10.93 7.67
CA VAL A 285 0.52 11.03 6.80
C VAL A 285 0.07 11.02 5.35
N ASN A 286 0.64 11.93 4.54
CA ASN A 286 0.27 12.12 3.15
C ASN A 286 1.46 12.63 2.33
N GLY A 287 1.35 12.55 1.00
CA GLY A 287 2.31 13.03 0.03
C GLY A 287 3.08 11.90 -0.65
N ALA A 288 3.79 12.24 -1.71
CA ALA A 288 4.64 11.32 -2.45
C ALA A 288 6.11 11.53 -2.11
N GLU A 289 6.87 10.46 -2.15
CA GLU A 289 8.32 10.46 -1.92
C GLU A 289 9.02 9.48 -2.85
N THR A 290 10.32 9.63 -2.99
CA THR A 290 11.13 8.65 -3.71
C THR A 290 12.24 8.13 -2.82
N LEU A 291 12.62 6.88 -3.03
CA LEU A 291 13.76 6.27 -2.35
C LEU A 291 14.89 6.01 -3.36
N ALA A 292 16.12 6.34 -2.95
CA ALA A 292 17.33 6.10 -3.70
C ALA A 292 18.47 5.68 -2.78
N PRO A 293 19.54 5.04 -3.29
CA PRO A 293 20.68 4.68 -2.46
C PRO A 293 21.38 5.92 -1.92
N SER A 294 21.94 5.82 -0.71
CA SER A 294 22.85 6.83 -0.19
C SER A 294 24.23 6.75 -0.86
N THR A 295 25.02 7.81 -0.74
CA THR A 295 26.40 7.82 -1.22
C THR A 295 27.33 6.89 -0.41
N SER A 296 26.86 6.37 0.72
CA SER A 296 27.53 5.38 1.56
C SER A 296 26.92 3.98 1.48
N ASN A 297 25.99 3.75 0.53
CA ASN A 297 25.39 2.43 0.33
C ASN A 297 26.48 1.37 0.12
N PRO A 298 26.49 0.25 0.88
CA PRO A 298 27.58 -0.72 0.83
C PRO A 298 27.65 -1.51 -0.49
N TYR A 299 26.62 -1.45 -1.34
CA TYR A 299 26.50 -2.24 -2.57
C TYR A 299 26.57 -1.38 -3.83
N VAL A 300 25.84 -0.25 -3.83
CA VAL A 300 25.57 0.54 -5.04
C VAL A 300 25.86 2.04 -4.87
N ALA A 301 26.81 2.43 -3.99
CA ALA A 301 27.20 3.82 -3.79
C ALA A 301 27.59 4.55 -5.09
N HIS A 302 28.15 3.83 -6.07
CA HIS A 302 28.52 4.36 -7.38
C HIS A 302 27.32 4.83 -8.21
N LEU A 303 26.11 4.30 -7.95
CA LEU A 303 24.86 4.72 -8.59
C LEU A 303 24.14 5.86 -7.85
N ALA A 304 24.56 6.18 -6.62
CA ALA A 304 23.81 7.05 -5.73
C ALA A 304 23.50 8.42 -6.34
N ASN A 305 24.48 9.09 -6.92
CA ASN A 305 24.28 10.42 -7.50
C ASN A 305 23.28 10.41 -8.66
N ALA A 306 23.38 9.44 -9.57
CA ALA A 306 22.48 9.29 -10.69
C ALA A 306 21.06 8.92 -10.22
N SER A 307 20.94 7.95 -9.29
CA SER A 307 19.68 7.53 -8.71
C SER A 307 18.98 8.64 -7.94
N GLN A 308 19.70 9.43 -7.15
CA GLN A 308 19.14 10.57 -6.43
C GLN A 308 18.74 11.72 -7.37
N SER A 309 19.45 11.89 -8.51
CA SER A 309 19.06 12.83 -9.54
C SER A 309 17.75 12.40 -10.21
N LEU A 310 17.65 11.13 -10.63
CA LEU A 310 16.43 10.54 -11.16
C LEU A 310 15.26 10.71 -10.18
N SER A 311 15.47 10.35 -8.92
CA SER A 311 14.49 10.45 -7.85
C SER A 311 13.96 11.87 -7.67
N ARG A 312 14.85 12.88 -7.69
CA ARG A 312 14.44 14.30 -7.59
C ARG A 312 13.59 14.74 -8.78
N CYS A 313 14.01 14.40 -10.00
CA CYS A 313 13.25 14.73 -11.21
C CYS A 313 11.86 14.10 -11.15
N VAL A 314 11.79 12.81 -10.85
CA VAL A 314 10.51 12.08 -10.80
C VAL A 314 9.59 12.63 -9.72
N VAL A 315 10.03 12.80 -8.48
CA VAL A 315 9.13 13.25 -7.41
C VAL A 315 8.68 14.70 -7.60
N ASN A 316 9.53 15.56 -8.15
CA ASN A 316 9.17 16.96 -8.39
C ASN A 316 8.07 17.09 -9.45
N GLU A 317 8.27 16.45 -10.59
CA GLU A 317 7.28 16.50 -11.69
C GLU A 317 6.01 15.73 -11.34
N TYR A 318 6.12 14.60 -10.63
CA TYR A 318 4.99 13.86 -10.12
C TYR A 318 4.11 14.72 -9.19
N CYS A 319 4.71 15.36 -8.19
CA CYS A 319 3.96 16.23 -7.27
C CYS A 319 3.44 17.50 -7.93
N SER A 320 4.14 18.04 -8.91
CA SER A 320 3.66 19.17 -9.72
C SER A 320 2.40 18.81 -10.51
N ALA A 321 2.34 17.62 -11.09
CA ALA A 321 1.21 17.14 -11.88
C ALA A 321 0.01 16.71 -11.03
N THR A 322 0.25 16.09 -9.89
CA THR A 322 -0.80 15.51 -9.04
C THR A 322 -1.33 16.47 -7.97
N GLY A 323 -0.54 17.47 -7.59
CA GLY A 323 -0.82 18.31 -6.43
C GLY A 323 -0.54 17.62 -5.07
N PHE A 324 0.00 16.41 -5.08
CA PHE A 324 0.39 15.72 -3.84
C PHE A 324 1.57 16.45 -3.18
N LYS A 325 1.62 16.38 -1.85
CA LYS A 325 2.72 16.95 -1.08
C LYS A 325 4.03 16.28 -1.47
N ASN A 326 5.01 17.06 -1.90
CA ASN A 326 6.36 16.56 -2.17
C ASN A 326 7.11 16.33 -0.84
N ARG A 327 7.44 15.09 -0.56
CA ARG A 327 8.22 14.68 0.63
C ARG A 327 9.71 14.52 0.32
N GLY A 328 10.07 14.65 -0.97
CA GLY A 328 11.46 14.62 -1.43
C GLY A 328 12.03 13.22 -1.64
N VAL A 329 13.35 13.16 -1.61
CA VAL A 329 14.13 11.93 -1.80
C VAL A 329 14.60 11.41 -0.46
N ILE A 330 14.27 10.16 -0.16
CA ILE A 330 14.70 9.45 1.04
C ILE A 330 15.90 8.56 0.68
N ALA A 331 17.00 8.73 1.36
CA ALA A 331 18.13 7.81 1.22
C ALA A 331 17.82 6.47 1.89
N SER A 332 17.93 5.37 1.16
CA SER A 332 17.62 4.03 1.65
C SER A 332 18.67 3.02 1.20
N ASP A 333 19.33 2.39 2.16
CA ASP A 333 20.37 1.35 1.95
C ASP A 333 19.86 -0.03 2.37
N THR A 334 18.57 -0.15 2.69
CA THR A 334 17.98 -1.38 3.22
C THR A 334 17.01 -2.08 2.26
N MET A 335 16.83 -1.54 1.06
CA MET A 335 15.91 -2.10 0.07
C MET A 335 16.65 -3.04 -0.90
N THR A 336 16.27 -4.31 -0.90
CA THR A 336 16.86 -5.34 -1.80
C THR A 336 16.83 -4.89 -3.26
N GLY A 337 15.70 -4.33 -3.71
CA GLY A 337 15.56 -3.86 -5.09
C GLY A 337 16.42 -2.64 -5.45
N ILE A 338 16.93 -1.90 -4.47
CA ILE A 338 17.95 -0.86 -4.66
C ILE A 338 19.34 -1.49 -4.65
N ASN A 339 19.61 -2.33 -3.65
CA ASN A 339 20.94 -2.87 -3.39
C ASN A 339 21.47 -3.84 -4.46
N TRP A 340 20.55 -4.45 -5.22
CA TRP A 340 20.88 -5.33 -6.35
C TRP A 340 20.81 -4.63 -7.71
N SER A 341 20.53 -3.31 -7.74
CA SER A 341 20.48 -2.58 -9.00
C SER A 341 21.88 -2.36 -9.56
N GLU A 342 22.02 -2.52 -10.88
CA GLU A 342 23.23 -2.22 -11.63
C GLU A 342 23.05 -0.98 -12.52
N VAL A 343 21.87 -0.36 -12.46
CA VAL A 343 21.51 0.87 -13.19
C VAL A 343 20.96 1.91 -12.21
N PRO A 344 20.97 3.21 -12.55
CA PRO A 344 20.29 4.22 -11.75
C PRO A 344 18.85 3.82 -11.47
N VAL A 345 18.43 3.82 -10.19
CA VAL A 345 17.15 3.31 -9.74
C VAL A 345 16.45 4.28 -8.80
N THR A 346 15.15 4.38 -8.93
CA THR A 346 14.26 5.07 -7.98
C THR A 346 13.08 4.20 -7.62
N ILE A 347 12.67 4.20 -6.36
CA ILE A 347 11.35 3.72 -5.93
C ILE A 347 10.50 4.97 -5.75
N LEU A 348 9.40 5.06 -6.48
CA LEU A 348 8.40 6.12 -6.30
C LEU A 348 7.26 5.58 -5.45
N GLU A 349 7.03 6.19 -4.31
CA GLU A 349 5.85 6.02 -3.47
C GLU A 349 4.80 7.05 -3.90
N LEU A 350 3.78 6.57 -4.61
CA LEU A 350 2.75 7.39 -5.27
C LEU A 350 1.96 8.27 -4.29
N GLY A 351 1.77 7.81 -3.06
CA GLY A 351 1.01 8.41 -1.97
C GLY A 351 0.80 7.38 -0.88
N PHE A 352 0.05 7.71 0.16
CA PHE A 352 -0.21 6.81 1.28
C PHE A 352 -1.58 6.15 1.15
N MET A 353 -1.61 4.84 0.90
CA MET A 353 -2.84 4.04 0.85
C MET A 353 -3.54 3.98 2.23
N SER A 354 -2.83 4.27 3.31
CA SER A 354 -3.37 4.44 4.65
C SER A 354 -4.05 5.79 4.91
N ASN A 355 -3.92 6.75 3.97
CA ASN A 355 -4.63 8.03 4.01
C ASN A 355 -5.86 7.95 3.12
N ALA A 356 -7.05 8.09 3.72
CA ALA A 356 -8.32 7.89 3.02
C ALA A 356 -8.50 8.80 1.79
N ALA A 357 -8.02 10.05 1.84
CA ALA A 357 -8.13 10.99 0.73
C ALA A 357 -7.18 10.65 -0.41
N GLU A 358 -5.94 10.26 -0.09
CA GLU A 358 -4.97 9.85 -1.11
C GLU A 358 -5.32 8.50 -1.73
N ASP A 359 -5.78 7.54 -0.92
CA ASP A 359 -6.27 6.24 -1.41
C ASP A 359 -7.39 6.43 -2.45
N GLN A 360 -8.41 7.23 -2.14
CA GLN A 360 -9.49 7.54 -3.09
C GLN A 360 -8.97 8.29 -4.32
N ALA A 361 -8.08 9.28 -4.13
CA ALA A 361 -7.53 10.05 -5.23
C ALA A 361 -6.70 9.17 -6.19
N MET A 362 -5.93 8.21 -5.68
CA MET A 362 -5.14 7.29 -6.49
C MET A 362 -5.98 6.33 -7.34
N GLN A 363 -7.29 6.18 -7.05
CA GLN A 363 -8.22 5.40 -7.87
C GLN A 363 -8.98 6.26 -8.90
N ASP A 364 -8.88 7.60 -8.82
CA ASP A 364 -9.53 8.49 -9.79
C ASP A 364 -8.78 8.47 -11.14
N ALA A 365 -9.52 8.25 -12.23
CA ALA A 365 -8.93 8.14 -13.57
C ALA A 365 -8.18 9.40 -14.03
N THR A 366 -8.66 10.60 -13.66
CA THR A 366 -8.01 11.87 -13.99
C THR A 366 -6.72 12.01 -13.19
N MET A 367 -6.76 11.66 -11.91
CA MET A 367 -5.57 11.67 -11.06
C MET A 367 -4.53 10.67 -11.56
N GLN A 368 -4.93 9.46 -11.95
CA GLN A 368 -4.01 8.46 -12.52
C GLN A 368 -3.35 8.95 -13.81
N ASN A 369 -4.08 9.67 -14.67
CA ASN A 369 -3.47 10.32 -15.84
C ASN A 369 -2.45 11.38 -15.43
N ASN A 370 -2.74 12.20 -14.42
CA ASN A 370 -1.79 13.19 -13.90
C ASN A 370 -0.55 12.50 -13.29
N MET A 371 -0.72 11.40 -12.57
CA MET A 371 0.38 10.59 -12.05
C MET A 371 1.31 10.12 -13.17
N VAL A 372 0.74 9.52 -14.21
CA VAL A 372 1.48 9.02 -15.36
C VAL A 372 2.24 10.14 -16.07
N GLN A 373 1.58 11.27 -16.32
CA GLN A 373 2.23 12.44 -16.94
C GLN A 373 3.35 12.97 -16.06
N GLY A 374 3.14 13.08 -14.76
CA GLY A 374 4.16 13.55 -13.82
C GLY A 374 5.39 12.65 -13.78
N ILE A 375 5.21 11.32 -13.75
CA ILE A 375 6.32 10.36 -13.78
C ILE A 375 7.09 10.50 -15.11
N ALA A 376 6.38 10.53 -16.24
CA ALA A 376 6.98 10.62 -17.55
C ALA A 376 7.74 11.94 -17.74
N ASN A 377 7.20 13.08 -17.27
CA ASN A 377 7.89 14.37 -17.27
C ASN A 377 9.17 14.33 -16.41
N GLY A 378 9.12 13.65 -15.26
CA GLY A 378 10.30 13.45 -14.41
C GLY A 378 11.40 12.64 -15.09
N ILE A 379 11.04 11.63 -15.88
CA ILE A 379 11.97 10.84 -16.69
C ILE A 379 12.56 11.71 -17.81
N ASP A 380 11.75 12.49 -18.52
CA ASP A 380 12.22 13.44 -19.53
C ASP A 380 13.20 14.45 -18.91
N ALA A 381 12.86 15.06 -17.79
CA ALA A 381 13.71 16.01 -17.07
C ALA A 381 15.06 15.39 -16.66
N TYR A 382 15.09 14.09 -16.27
CA TYR A 382 16.30 13.37 -15.95
C TYR A 382 17.22 13.20 -17.15
N PHE A 383 16.66 12.91 -18.32
CA PHE A 383 17.43 12.78 -19.58
C PHE A 383 17.70 14.13 -20.25
N GLY A 384 17.07 15.22 -19.81
CA GLY A 384 17.28 16.58 -20.31
C GLY A 384 16.45 16.90 -21.56
N PHE A 385 15.24 16.37 -21.62
CA PHE A 385 14.24 16.61 -22.70
C PHE A 385 13.19 17.62 -22.28
#